data_b28d6aa45cdc49e437bd7ba8cdd50979
#
_entry.id   b28d6aa45cdc49e437bd7ba8cdd50979
#
_cell.length_a   1.000
_cell.length_b   1.000
_cell.length_c   1.000
_cell.angle_alpha   90.00
_cell.angle_beta   90.00
_cell.angle_gamma   90.00
#
_symmetry.space_group_name_H-M   'P 1'
#
loop_
_entity.id
_entity.type
_entity.pdbx_description
1 polymer ?
#
loop_
_entity_poly.entity_id
_entity_poly.type
_entity_poly.pdbx_seq_one_letter_code
_entity_poly.pdbx_strand_id
1 'polypeptide(L)'
;MYKVLLLGLDDYTTDERGDVGSRVRIASIQGLTTVSLTLLDLVKSDPAYFEYFPADLYQAAIAGILKQGVERLDNVRQQAGESIIRLLKCPPPSDSNPWKFRGELLLEELLLRYDARRLSPVLFLPFSGISKRDKLDNDAADSHGWQDGAWIFPRAMNFLEISEYRNSVLAGLLISVGSRTDSTVNGFYFHRRREHFH
;
A
#
# COMPACT_ATOMS: atom_id res chain seq x y z
N MET A 1 -9.51 -2.07 17.63
CA MET A 1 -8.18 -2.53 17.13
C MET A 1 -7.91 -2.04 15.70
N TYR A 2 -8.71 -2.37 14.68
CA TYR A 2 -8.47 -2.01 13.28
C TYR A 2 -8.24 -0.51 13.05
N LYS A 3 -9.10 0.35 13.63
CA LYS A 3 -8.95 1.81 13.53
C LYS A 3 -7.64 2.35 14.13
N VAL A 4 -7.14 1.74 15.20
CA VAL A 4 -5.87 2.14 15.82
C VAL A 4 -4.70 1.80 14.90
N LEU A 5 -4.73 0.63 14.26
CA LEU A 5 -3.72 0.25 13.27
C LEU A 5 -3.74 1.17 12.04
N LEU A 6 -4.94 1.60 11.59
CA LEU A 6 -5.05 2.60 10.51
C LEU A 6 -4.38 3.93 10.89
N LEU A 7 -4.57 4.41 12.12
CA LEU A 7 -3.90 5.62 12.61
C LEU A 7 -2.39 5.46 12.67
N GLY A 8 -1.89 4.28 13.02
CA GLY A 8 -0.46 4.00 13.07
C GLY A 8 0.24 4.05 11.71
N LEU A 9 -0.50 3.96 10.59
CA LEU A 9 0.07 4.18 9.25
C LEU A 9 0.46 5.64 8.98
N ASP A 10 0.00 6.57 9.79
CA ASP A 10 0.28 8.00 9.67
C ASP A 10 1.29 8.50 10.73
N ASP A 11 1.98 7.60 11.40
CA ASP A 11 3.02 7.95 12.35
C ASP A 11 4.33 8.27 11.60
N TYR A 12 4.63 9.54 11.44
CA TYR A 12 5.88 10.07 10.87
C TYR A 12 6.73 10.77 11.93
N THR A 13 6.68 10.28 13.17
CA THR A 13 7.49 10.80 14.27
C THR A 13 8.97 10.61 13.97
N THR A 14 9.76 11.67 14.16
CA THR A 14 11.20 11.68 13.99
C THR A 14 11.90 12.05 15.29
N ASP A 15 13.07 11.47 15.54
CA ASP A 15 13.98 11.87 16.62
C ASP A 15 15.41 12.04 16.06
N GLU A 16 16.40 12.17 16.95
CA GLU A 16 17.82 12.32 16.58
C GLU A 16 18.36 11.13 15.76
N ARG A 17 17.71 9.96 15.85
CA ARG A 17 18.07 8.73 15.12
C ARG A 17 17.37 8.64 13.75
N GLY A 18 16.49 9.57 13.43
CA GLY A 18 15.72 9.60 12.19
C GLY A 18 14.24 9.29 12.38
N ASP A 19 13.62 8.62 11.41
CA ASP A 19 12.20 8.28 11.38
C ASP A 19 11.91 7.07 12.29
N VAL A 20 11.56 7.35 13.55
CA VAL A 20 11.18 6.32 14.54
C VAL A 20 9.74 5.82 14.31
N GLY A 21 8.87 6.65 13.72
CA GLY A 21 7.50 6.29 13.35
C GLY A 21 7.44 5.17 12.31
N SER A 22 8.51 4.94 11.57
CA SER A 22 8.60 3.83 10.61
C SER A 22 8.34 2.47 11.25
N ARG A 23 8.74 2.26 12.50
CA ARG A 23 8.49 1.03 13.26
C ARG A 23 7.00 0.85 13.54
N VAL A 24 6.31 1.93 13.87
CA VAL A 24 4.86 1.92 14.12
C VAL A 24 4.12 1.64 12.81
N ARG A 25 4.53 2.27 11.71
CA ARG A 25 3.96 2.03 10.38
C ARG A 25 4.11 0.56 9.96
N ILE A 26 5.31 -0.02 10.11
CA ILE A 26 5.57 -1.43 9.81
C ILE A 26 4.67 -2.35 10.67
N ALA A 27 4.62 -2.14 11.97
CA ALA A 27 3.78 -2.92 12.87
C ALA A 27 2.28 -2.79 12.49
N SER A 28 1.85 -1.60 12.09
CA SER A 28 0.48 -1.33 11.64
C SER A 28 0.16 -2.05 10.33
N ILE A 29 1.07 -2.05 9.36
CA ILE A 29 0.93 -2.80 8.10
C ILE A 29 0.78 -4.29 8.40
N GLN A 30 1.65 -4.85 9.22
CA GLN A 30 1.62 -6.27 9.60
C GLN A 30 0.33 -6.63 10.34
N GLY A 31 -0.08 -5.79 11.29
CA GLY A 31 -1.31 -5.97 12.06
C GLY A 31 -2.55 -5.92 11.18
N LEU A 32 -2.68 -4.90 10.30
CA LEU A 32 -3.79 -4.79 9.36
C LEU A 32 -3.84 -5.98 8.41
N THR A 33 -2.71 -6.42 7.89
CA THR A 33 -2.62 -7.58 7.00
C THR A 33 -3.08 -8.84 7.71
N THR A 34 -2.56 -9.11 8.91
CA THR A 34 -2.90 -10.32 9.67
C THR A 34 -4.37 -10.36 10.04
N VAL A 35 -4.91 -9.24 10.56
CA VAL A 35 -6.33 -9.16 10.94
C VAL A 35 -7.22 -9.31 9.71
N SER A 36 -6.88 -8.67 8.59
CA SER A 36 -7.64 -8.79 7.35
C SER A 36 -7.67 -10.24 6.83
N LEU A 37 -6.52 -10.91 6.78
CA LEU A 37 -6.45 -12.31 6.35
C LEU A 37 -7.26 -13.23 7.25
N THR A 38 -7.16 -13.04 8.57
CA THR A 38 -7.95 -13.83 9.53
C THR A 38 -9.45 -13.62 9.33
N LEU A 39 -9.88 -12.36 9.16
CA LEU A 39 -11.30 -12.04 8.93
C LEU A 39 -11.78 -12.59 7.58
N LEU A 40 -10.98 -12.51 6.52
CA LEU A 40 -11.31 -13.10 5.22
C LEU A 40 -11.47 -14.62 5.31
N ASP A 41 -10.66 -15.31 6.11
CA ASP A 41 -10.80 -16.75 6.31
C ASP A 41 -12.05 -17.10 7.14
N LEU A 42 -12.37 -16.30 8.16
CA LEU A 42 -13.60 -16.47 8.94
C LEU A 42 -14.84 -16.26 8.07
N VAL A 43 -14.86 -15.24 7.25
CA VAL A 43 -15.97 -14.92 6.32
C VAL A 43 -16.18 -16.04 5.29
N LYS A 44 -15.11 -16.70 4.83
CA LYS A 44 -15.24 -17.87 3.95
C LYS A 44 -15.94 -19.04 4.64
N SER A 45 -15.74 -19.17 5.96
CA SER A 45 -16.38 -20.23 6.77
C SER A 45 -17.81 -19.88 7.13
N ASP A 46 -18.10 -18.61 7.46
CA ASP A 46 -19.42 -18.11 7.81
C ASP A 46 -19.55 -16.64 7.39
N PRO A 47 -20.44 -16.31 6.41
CA PRO A 47 -20.67 -14.95 5.96
C PRO A 47 -21.14 -13.98 7.04
N ALA A 48 -21.68 -14.46 8.17
CA ALA A 48 -22.06 -13.60 9.28
C ALA A 48 -20.89 -12.77 9.83
N TYR A 49 -19.66 -13.23 9.69
CA TYR A 49 -18.48 -12.48 10.10
C TYR A 49 -18.24 -11.19 9.31
N PHE A 50 -18.93 -10.94 8.19
CA PHE A 50 -18.88 -9.65 7.51
C PHE A 50 -19.35 -8.48 8.39
N GLU A 51 -20.21 -8.73 9.36
CA GLU A 51 -20.64 -7.73 10.34
C GLU A 51 -19.45 -7.13 11.12
N TYR A 52 -18.44 -7.96 11.43
CA TYR A 52 -17.24 -7.55 12.15
C TYR A 52 -16.13 -7.01 11.26
N PHE A 53 -16.32 -7.04 9.95
CA PHE A 53 -15.33 -6.65 8.95
C PHE A 53 -15.91 -5.59 7.98
N PRO A 54 -16.12 -4.34 8.42
CA PRO A 54 -16.66 -3.29 7.57
C PRO A 54 -15.80 -3.05 6.34
N ALA A 55 -16.42 -3.05 5.17
CA ALA A 55 -15.72 -2.93 3.89
C ALA A 55 -14.99 -1.61 3.72
N ASP A 56 -15.51 -0.52 4.27
CA ASP A 56 -14.87 0.80 4.25
C ASP A 56 -13.55 0.81 5.03
N LEU A 57 -13.49 0.12 6.16
CA LEU A 57 -12.26 -0.03 6.93
C LEU A 57 -11.24 -0.90 6.19
N TYR A 58 -11.69 -1.96 5.53
CA TYR A 58 -10.81 -2.79 4.71
C TYR A 58 -10.24 -2.02 3.52
N GLN A 59 -11.07 -1.27 2.79
CA GLN A 59 -10.61 -0.42 1.69
C GLN A 59 -9.65 0.69 2.19
N ALA A 60 -9.91 1.25 3.37
CA ALA A 60 -9.00 2.21 4.00
C ALA A 60 -7.64 1.57 4.34
N ALA A 61 -7.63 0.32 4.77
CA ALA A 61 -6.39 -0.41 5.04
C ALA A 61 -5.59 -0.64 3.75
N ILE A 62 -6.24 -1.09 2.67
CA ILE A 62 -5.60 -1.26 1.37
C ILE A 62 -5.00 0.05 0.89
N ALA A 63 -5.79 1.13 0.91
CA ALA A 63 -5.33 2.46 0.51
C ALA A 63 -4.14 2.96 1.34
N GLY A 64 -4.20 2.74 2.67
CA GLY A 64 -3.13 3.10 3.59
C GLY A 64 -1.86 2.27 3.39
N ILE A 65 -1.97 0.96 3.13
CA ILE A 65 -0.83 0.10 2.82
C ILE A 65 -0.22 0.49 1.46
N LEU A 66 -1.03 0.76 0.44
CA LEU A 66 -0.54 1.26 -0.86
C LEU A 66 0.19 2.61 -0.72
N LYS A 67 -0.28 3.51 0.16
CA LYS A 67 0.42 4.74 0.52
C LYS A 67 1.84 4.44 1.00
N GLN A 68 2.00 3.44 1.87
CA GLN A 68 3.31 3.03 2.37
C GLN A 68 4.15 2.29 1.29
N GLY A 69 3.50 1.69 0.30
CA GLY A 69 4.15 1.03 -0.83
C GLY A 69 4.92 1.97 -1.76
N VAL A 70 4.70 3.27 -1.64
CA VAL A 70 5.43 4.32 -2.36
C VAL A 70 6.33 5.16 -1.45
N GLU A 71 6.54 4.71 -0.23
CA GLU A 71 7.38 5.33 0.79
C GLU A 71 8.86 5.33 0.40
N ARG A 72 9.60 6.34 0.85
CA ARG A 72 11.04 6.45 0.62
C ARG A 72 11.84 5.37 1.35
N LEU A 73 11.41 4.98 2.56
CA LEU A 73 12.10 3.97 3.35
C LEU A 73 11.87 2.57 2.77
N ASP A 74 12.97 1.90 2.40
CA ASP A 74 12.94 0.61 1.72
C ASP A 74 12.22 -0.46 2.53
N ASN A 75 12.49 -0.54 3.83
CA ASN A 75 11.86 -1.51 4.73
C ASN A 75 10.35 -1.31 4.87
N VAL A 76 9.87 -0.06 4.91
CA VAL A 76 8.43 0.26 4.95
C VAL A 76 7.79 -0.12 3.63
N ARG A 77 8.41 0.27 2.51
CA ARG A 77 7.94 -0.02 1.16
C ARG A 77 7.87 -1.52 0.89
N GLN A 78 8.93 -2.26 1.26
CA GLN A 78 8.96 -3.71 1.13
C GLN A 78 7.83 -4.37 1.92
N GLN A 79 7.67 -4.01 3.20
CA GLN A 79 6.61 -4.57 4.05
C GLN A 79 5.22 -4.29 3.48
N ALA A 80 5.00 -3.11 2.92
CA ALA A 80 3.74 -2.74 2.29
C ALA A 80 3.48 -3.60 1.04
N GLY A 81 4.49 -3.75 0.18
CA GLY A 81 4.40 -4.56 -1.04
C GLY A 81 4.09 -6.02 -0.76
N GLU A 82 4.83 -6.64 0.15
CA GLU A 82 4.58 -8.02 0.58
C GLU A 82 3.16 -8.19 1.14
N SER A 83 2.69 -7.21 1.90
CA SER A 83 1.36 -7.22 2.50
C SER A 83 0.25 -7.16 1.45
N ILE A 84 0.35 -6.26 0.47
CA ILE A 84 -0.61 -6.17 -0.63
C ILE A 84 -0.64 -7.47 -1.44
N ILE A 85 0.52 -8.04 -1.75
CA ILE A 85 0.60 -9.32 -2.47
C ILE A 85 -0.09 -10.43 -1.69
N ARG A 86 0.11 -10.52 -0.37
CA ARG A 86 -0.57 -11.53 0.47
C ARG A 86 -2.08 -11.34 0.47
N LEU A 87 -2.56 -10.11 0.56
CA LEU A 87 -3.99 -9.79 0.51
C LEU A 87 -4.59 -10.11 -0.86
N LEU A 88 -3.91 -9.78 -1.97
CA LEU A 88 -4.34 -10.10 -3.33
C LEU A 88 -4.45 -11.62 -3.57
N LYS A 89 -3.55 -12.41 -2.96
CA LYS A 89 -3.59 -13.88 -3.03
C LYS A 89 -4.72 -14.50 -2.17
N CYS A 90 -5.38 -13.71 -1.34
CA CYS A 90 -6.50 -14.15 -0.50
C CYS A 90 -7.75 -13.32 -0.80
N PRO A 91 -8.36 -13.47 -2.00
CA PRO A 91 -9.53 -12.70 -2.35
C PRO A 91 -10.72 -13.01 -1.43
N PRO A 92 -11.60 -12.03 -1.19
CA PRO A 92 -12.86 -12.27 -0.50
C PRO A 92 -13.73 -13.26 -1.30
N PRO A 93 -14.73 -13.89 -0.67
CA PRO A 93 -15.69 -14.73 -1.36
C PRO A 93 -16.29 -14.01 -2.57
N SER A 94 -16.51 -14.72 -3.67
CA SER A 94 -16.68 -14.21 -5.04
C SER A 94 -17.71 -13.10 -5.26
N ASP A 95 -18.74 -13.03 -4.43
CA ASP A 95 -19.85 -12.08 -4.60
C ASP A 95 -19.74 -10.83 -3.73
N SER A 96 -18.66 -10.73 -2.94
CA SER A 96 -18.49 -9.67 -1.93
C SER A 96 -17.91 -8.40 -2.54
N ASN A 97 -18.62 -7.74 -3.42
CA ASN A 97 -18.15 -6.56 -4.15
C ASN A 97 -17.50 -5.45 -3.25
N PRO A 98 -18.03 -5.09 -2.08
CA PRO A 98 -17.43 -4.03 -1.26
C PRO A 98 -16.02 -4.34 -0.75
N TRP A 99 -15.67 -5.63 -0.61
CA TRP A 99 -14.36 -6.09 -0.11
C TRP A 99 -13.37 -6.40 -1.24
N LYS A 100 -13.78 -6.37 -2.51
CA LYS A 100 -12.85 -6.54 -3.63
C LYS A 100 -11.88 -5.37 -3.71
N PHE A 101 -10.65 -5.68 -4.11
CA PHE A 101 -9.67 -4.64 -4.45
C PHE A 101 -10.19 -3.76 -5.58
N ARG A 102 -10.09 -2.47 -5.42
CA ARG A 102 -10.31 -1.53 -6.52
C ARG A 102 -9.11 -1.60 -7.45
N GLY A 103 -9.36 -1.67 -8.75
CA GLY A 103 -8.29 -1.86 -9.73
C GLY A 103 -7.54 -3.19 -9.59
N GLU A 104 -8.22 -4.27 -9.14
CA GLU A 104 -7.63 -5.59 -8.89
C GLU A 104 -6.78 -6.08 -10.06
N LEU A 105 -7.29 -6.00 -11.31
CA LEU A 105 -6.55 -6.43 -12.49
C LEU A 105 -5.23 -5.69 -12.68
N LEU A 106 -5.23 -4.37 -12.44
CA LEU A 106 -4.02 -3.56 -12.52
C LEU A 106 -3.03 -3.93 -11.41
N LEU A 107 -3.53 -4.11 -10.18
CA LEU A 107 -2.69 -4.52 -9.04
C LEU A 107 -2.10 -5.92 -9.27
N GLU A 108 -2.89 -6.86 -9.78
CA GLU A 108 -2.40 -8.19 -10.14
C GLU A 108 -1.33 -8.14 -11.23
N GLU A 109 -1.55 -7.36 -12.27
CA GLU A 109 -0.57 -7.19 -13.35
C GLU A 109 0.74 -6.60 -12.82
N LEU A 110 0.66 -5.55 -12.01
CA LEU A 110 1.82 -4.86 -11.47
C LEU A 110 2.59 -5.68 -10.43
N LEU A 111 1.87 -6.46 -9.60
CA LEU A 111 2.43 -7.08 -8.41
C LEU A 111 2.60 -8.59 -8.51
N LEU A 112 1.71 -9.29 -9.21
CA LEU A 112 1.74 -10.75 -9.30
C LEU A 112 2.28 -11.26 -10.64
N ARG A 113 2.06 -10.52 -11.73
CA ARG A 113 2.43 -10.95 -13.09
C ARG A 113 3.64 -10.21 -13.63
N TYR A 114 4.33 -9.46 -12.76
CA TYR A 114 5.47 -8.67 -13.19
C TYR A 114 6.56 -9.56 -13.79
N ASP A 115 6.66 -9.53 -15.12
CA ASP A 115 7.83 -9.95 -15.87
C ASP A 115 8.59 -8.69 -16.28
N ALA A 116 9.82 -8.54 -15.77
CA ALA A 116 10.72 -7.41 -16.07
C ALA A 116 10.88 -7.12 -17.56
N ARG A 117 10.58 -8.10 -18.43
CA ARG A 117 10.68 -8.01 -19.89
C ARG A 117 9.45 -7.37 -20.54
N ARG A 118 8.34 -7.19 -19.81
CA ARG A 118 7.05 -6.69 -20.36
C ARG A 118 6.79 -5.21 -20.12
N LEU A 119 7.59 -4.51 -19.35
CA LEU A 119 7.51 -3.06 -19.32
C LEU A 119 7.98 -2.55 -20.68
N SER A 120 6.98 -2.20 -21.50
CA SER A 120 7.17 -1.63 -22.82
C SER A 120 8.20 -0.49 -22.75
N PRO A 121 9.17 -0.41 -23.66
CA PRO A 121 10.22 0.61 -23.65
C PRO A 121 9.71 2.06 -23.72
N VAL A 122 8.41 2.26 -23.93
CA VAL A 122 7.77 3.57 -24.11
C VAL A 122 7.76 4.43 -22.82
N LEU A 123 7.95 3.85 -21.64
CA LEU A 123 8.03 4.59 -20.37
C LEU A 123 9.46 4.75 -19.84
N PHE A 124 10.45 4.21 -20.53
CA PHE A 124 11.86 4.44 -20.25
C PHE A 124 12.39 5.60 -21.08
N LEU A 125 12.19 6.82 -20.63
CA LEU A 125 13.15 7.88 -20.97
C LEU A 125 14.47 7.45 -20.33
N PRO A 126 15.57 7.34 -21.13
CA PRO A 126 16.85 6.93 -20.60
C PRO A 126 17.37 8.02 -19.66
N PHE A 127 17.19 7.85 -18.36
CA PHE A 127 18.00 8.57 -17.41
C PHE A 127 19.37 7.91 -17.43
N SER A 128 20.21 8.40 -18.32
CA SER A 128 21.61 7.98 -18.49
C SER A 128 22.37 8.28 -17.20
N GLY A 129 22.57 7.29 -16.36
CA GLY A 129 23.37 7.46 -15.15
C GLY A 129 23.41 6.30 -14.18
N ILE A 130 22.86 5.14 -14.49
CA ILE A 130 22.95 3.99 -13.58
C ILE A 130 24.06 3.06 -14.06
N SER A 131 25.16 3.10 -13.32
CA SER A 131 26.30 2.21 -13.43
C SER A 131 25.88 0.75 -13.29
N LYS A 132 26.30 -0.09 -14.25
CA LYS A 132 26.21 -1.54 -14.20
C LYS A 132 26.78 -2.08 -12.89
N ARG A 133 25.98 -2.70 -12.09
CA ARG A 133 26.38 -3.78 -11.20
C ARG A 133 25.45 -4.95 -11.45
N ASP A 134 25.75 -5.68 -12.52
CA ASP A 134 25.24 -7.02 -12.74
C ASP A 134 25.92 -7.96 -11.74
N LYS A 135 25.21 -8.35 -10.72
CA LYS A 135 25.36 -9.65 -10.08
C LYS A 135 23.98 -10.21 -9.87
N LEU A 136 23.61 -11.11 -10.75
CA LEU A 136 22.51 -12.03 -10.58
C LEU A 136 22.83 -12.90 -9.37
N ASP A 137 22.28 -12.57 -8.22
CA ASP A 137 22.09 -13.56 -7.15
C ASP A 137 20.65 -14.07 -7.26
N ASN A 138 20.54 -15.35 -7.57
CA ASN A 138 19.28 -16.05 -7.85
C ASN A 138 18.34 -16.17 -6.63
N ASP A 139 18.65 -15.55 -5.50
CA ASP A 139 17.83 -15.58 -4.29
C ASP A 139 16.89 -14.38 -4.13
N ALA A 140 16.87 -13.44 -5.10
CA ALA A 140 16.04 -12.24 -5.05
C ALA A 140 14.67 -12.41 -5.73
N ALA A 141 14.26 -13.64 -6.03
CA ALA A 141 13.04 -13.91 -6.82
C ALA A 141 11.74 -13.50 -6.11
N ASP A 142 11.76 -13.25 -4.80
CA ASP A 142 10.54 -12.96 -4.03
C ASP A 142 10.34 -11.47 -3.65
N SER A 143 11.34 -10.62 -3.82
CA SER A 143 11.22 -9.23 -3.34
C SER A 143 10.42 -8.30 -4.27
N HIS A 144 10.07 -8.73 -5.47
CA HIS A 144 9.39 -7.94 -6.51
C HIS A 144 9.99 -6.54 -6.75
N GLY A 145 11.24 -6.34 -6.36
CA GLY A 145 11.93 -5.06 -6.52
C GLY A 145 11.43 -3.93 -5.62
N TRP A 146 10.66 -4.21 -4.59
CA TRP A 146 10.16 -3.22 -3.64
C TRP A 146 11.26 -2.46 -2.91
N GLN A 147 12.42 -3.06 -2.74
CA GLN A 147 13.62 -2.42 -2.16
C GLN A 147 14.32 -1.47 -3.14
N ASP A 148 14.04 -1.61 -4.43
CA ASP A 148 14.63 -0.76 -5.45
C ASP A 148 13.98 0.63 -5.44
N GLY A 149 14.78 1.70 -5.35
CA GLY A 149 14.31 3.08 -5.46
C GLY A 149 13.59 3.36 -6.79
N ALA A 150 13.91 2.64 -7.85
CA ALA A 150 13.23 2.72 -9.13
C ALA A 150 11.75 2.30 -9.06
N TRP A 151 11.36 1.57 -8.03
CA TRP A 151 9.96 1.22 -7.80
C TRP A 151 9.08 2.44 -7.50
N ILE A 152 9.60 3.45 -6.79
CA ILE A 152 8.83 4.59 -6.31
C ILE A 152 8.16 5.36 -7.46
N PHE A 153 8.92 5.69 -8.52
CA PHE A 153 8.41 6.54 -9.60
C PHE A 153 7.83 5.77 -10.78
N PRO A 154 8.56 4.84 -11.44
CA PRO A 154 8.05 4.24 -12.66
C PRO A 154 6.82 3.34 -12.46
N ARG A 155 6.78 2.61 -11.37
CA ARG A 155 5.70 1.63 -11.11
C ARG A 155 4.58 2.18 -10.25
N ALA A 156 4.93 2.96 -9.23
CA ALA A 156 3.96 3.56 -8.33
C ALA A 156 3.03 4.54 -9.02
N MET A 157 3.48 5.19 -10.10
CA MET A 157 2.63 6.07 -10.90
C MET A 157 1.40 5.35 -11.46
N ASN A 158 1.49 4.06 -11.76
CA ASN A 158 0.36 3.30 -12.25
C ASN A 158 -0.74 3.13 -11.18
N PHE A 159 -0.40 3.15 -9.89
CA PHE A 159 -1.42 3.13 -8.82
C PHE A 159 -2.31 4.38 -8.82
N LEU A 160 -1.86 5.49 -9.40
CA LEU A 160 -2.66 6.71 -9.54
C LEU A 160 -3.84 6.54 -10.51
N GLU A 161 -3.85 5.49 -11.34
CA GLU A 161 -4.95 5.16 -12.21
C GLU A 161 -6.16 4.59 -11.42
N ILE A 162 -5.92 4.05 -10.23
CA ILE A 162 -6.98 3.54 -9.35
C ILE A 162 -7.57 4.72 -8.59
N SER A 163 -8.75 5.18 -9.02
CA SER A 163 -9.39 6.40 -8.50
C SER A 163 -9.57 6.39 -6.99
N GLU A 164 -9.95 5.24 -6.41
CA GLU A 164 -10.25 5.07 -5.00
C GLU A 164 -8.99 5.17 -4.12
N TYR A 165 -7.83 4.79 -4.63
CA TYR A 165 -6.56 4.82 -3.89
C TYR A 165 -5.66 5.98 -4.27
N ARG A 166 -6.00 6.71 -5.34
CA ARG A 166 -5.19 7.80 -5.90
C ARG A 166 -4.70 8.80 -4.86
N ASN A 167 -5.60 9.30 -4.01
CA ASN A 167 -5.24 10.30 -3.02
C ASN A 167 -4.25 9.77 -1.97
N SER A 168 -4.41 8.50 -1.57
CA SER A 168 -3.50 7.87 -0.61
C SER A 168 -2.12 7.65 -1.22
N VAL A 169 -2.06 7.16 -2.46
CA VAL A 169 -0.80 6.98 -3.20
C VAL A 169 -0.12 8.32 -3.44
N LEU A 170 -0.87 9.35 -3.86
CA LEU A 170 -0.32 10.69 -4.04
C LEU A 170 0.25 11.27 -2.74
N ALA A 171 -0.43 11.08 -1.61
CA ALA A 171 0.08 11.50 -0.31
C ALA A 171 1.41 10.80 0.03
N GLY A 172 1.52 9.49 -0.22
CA GLY A 172 2.77 8.73 -0.03
C GLY A 172 3.90 9.24 -0.92
N LEU A 173 3.63 9.51 -2.20
CA LEU A 173 4.61 10.08 -3.13
C LEU A 173 5.10 11.47 -2.68
N LEU A 174 4.20 12.33 -2.23
CA LEU A 174 4.55 13.66 -1.73
C LEU A 174 5.46 13.58 -0.50
N ILE A 175 5.19 12.67 0.42
CA ILE A 175 6.06 12.41 1.58
C ILE A 175 7.43 11.93 1.11
N SER A 176 7.47 11.03 0.13
CA SER A 176 8.71 10.45 -0.39
C SER A 176 9.63 11.47 -1.06
N VAL A 177 9.08 12.50 -1.69
CA VAL A 177 9.87 13.61 -2.27
C VAL A 177 10.25 14.70 -1.27
N GLY A 178 9.93 14.50 0.02
CA GLY A 178 10.31 15.42 1.09
C GLY A 178 9.45 16.66 1.20
N SER A 179 8.25 16.68 0.59
CA SER A 179 7.27 17.69 0.92
C SER A 179 6.83 17.47 2.38
N ARG A 180 7.19 18.42 3.27
CA ARG A 180 6.60 18.46 4.61
C ARG A 180 5.08 18.55 4.41
N THR A 181 4.38 17.51 4.74
CA THR A 181 2.94 17.59 4.92
C THR A 181 2.71 18.34 6.22
N ASP A 182 2.78 19.66 6.18
CA ASP A 182 2.18 20.46 7.22
C ASP A 182 0.75 19.96 7.37
N SER A 183 0.28 19.89 8.60
CA SER A 183 -0.97 19.30 9.12
C SER A 183 -2.28 19.61 8.35
N THR A 184 -2.20 20.30 7.25
CA THR A 184 -3.33 20.66 6.37
C THR A 184 -3.83 19.53 5.47
N VAL A 185 -3.02 18.53 5.15
CA VAL A 185 -3.48 17.40 4.32
C VAL A 185 -4.32 16.40 5.15
N ASN A 186 -4.10 16.32 6.46
CA ASN A 186 -4.92 15.50 7.35
C ASN A 186 -6.33 16.08 7.58
N GLY A 187 -6.57 17.35 7.25
CA GLY A 187 -7.88 18.00 7.35
C GLY A 187 -8.92 17.53 6.32
N PHE A 188 -8.48 16.99 5.18
CA PHE A 188 -9.42 16.60 4.11
C PHE A 188 -10.18 15.31 4.37
N TYR A 189 -9.69 14.42 5.25
CA TYR A 189 -10.35 13.14 5.50
C TYR A 189 -11.37 13.17 6.64
N PHE A 190 -11.35 14.18 7.54
CA PHE A 190 -12.24 14.22 8.71
C PHE A 190 -13.42 15.18 8.61
N HIS A 191 -13.51 16.05 7.59
CA HIS A 191 -14.56 17.08 7.54
C HIS A 191 -15.84 16.71 6.78
N ARG A 192 -15.98 15.48 6.26
CA ARG A 192 -17.17 15.07 5.50
C ARG A 192 -18.22 14.26 6.26
N ARG A 193 -18.10 14.11 7.60
CA ARG A 193 -19.12 13.39 8.41
C ARG A 193 -19.44 14.06 9.74
N ARG A 194 -19.76 15.36 9.73
CA ARG A 194 -20.36 16.03 10.90
C ARG A 194 -21.70 16.67 10.63
N GLU A 195 -22.36 16.34 9.56
CA GLU A 195 -23.74 16.78 9.35
C GLU A 195 -24.58 15.56 9.06
N HIS A 196 -25.28 15.06 10.06
CA HIS A 196 -26.57 14.40 10.11
C HIS A 196 -26.63 13.42 11.29
N PHE A 197 -26.80 13.99 12.47
CA PHE A 197 -27.57 13.41 13.56
C PHE A 197 -28.26 14.54 14.32
N HIS A 198 -29.48 14.81 13.91
CA HIS A 198 -30.52 15.36 14.71
C HIS A 198 -31.74 14.44 14.60
#